data_2906d09fbd93c3ad0766429fd07484a8
#
_entry.id   2906d09fbd93c3ad0766429fd07484a8
#
_cell.length_a   1.000
_cell.length_b   1.000
_cell.length_c   1.000
_cell.angle_alpha   90.00
_cell.angle_beta   90.00
_cell.angle_gamma   90.00
#
_symmetry.space_group_name_H-M   'P 1'
#
loop_
_entity.id
_entity.type
_entity.pdbx_description
1 polymer ?
#
loop_
_entity_poly.entity_id
_entity_poly.type
_entity_poly.pdbx_seq_one_letter_code
_entity_poly.pdbx_strand_id
1 'polypeptide(L)'
;MKKRKLLALCLVPALLAGCAAPAGVTDLSRQFEAGAPAPPEADPAADAAIGTLGAELLRAAREPGENTLLSPLSVALALSMAANGAAEDTLAEFEALLGADVEALNANAASLLADYAALGGSTECSIADSLWLDGRLEANELFLSRCTAFYGARLYQADLDTDGARRAVNNWVGEVTRGLIPEVLAETPAPETVLLLVNALYLKNAWASEFDPLDTRPGDFT
;
A
#
# COMPACT_ATOMS: atom_id res chain seq x y z
N MET A 1 55.96 37.01 4.36
CA MET A 1 55.54 35.90 3.50
C MET A 1 54.26 35.28 4.08
N LYS A 2 53.07 35.63 3.55
CA LYS A 2 51.76 35.11 4.00
C LYS A 2 51.41 33.90 3.15
N LYS A 3 51.34 32.69 3.75
CA LYS A 3 50.88 31.46 3.12
C LYS A 3 49.36 31.50 3.00
N ARG A 4 48.83 31.63 1.78
CA ARG A 4 47.42 31.45 1.44
C ARG A 4 47.10 29.92 1.48
N LYS A 5 46.25 29.49 2.41
CA LYS A 5 45.65 28.16 2.39
C LYS A 5 44.53 28.14 1.36
N LEU A 6 44.70 27.40 0.26
CA LEU A 6 43.62 27.07 -0.64
C LEU A 6 42.70 26.07 0.06
N LEU A 7 41.48 26.49 0.31
CA LEU A 7 40.40 25.57 0.72
C LEU A 7 39.85 24.91 -0.56
N ALA A 8 40.15 23.65 -0.77
CA ALA A 8 39.53 22.86 -1.82
C ALA A 8 38.09 22.52 -1.38
N LEU A 9 37.11 23.18 -1.99
CA LEU A 9 35.70 22.89 -1.84
C LEU A 9 35.40 21.65 -2.67
N CYS A 10 35.36 20.45 -2.04
CA CYS A 10 34.86 19.26 -2.67
C CYS A 10 33.32 19.38 -2.84
N LEU A 11 32.89 19.76 -4.04
CA LEU A 11 31.53 19.57 -4.47
C LEU A 11 31.29 18.05 -4.61
N VAL A 12 30.61 17.45 -3.66
CA VAL A 12 30.03 16.12 -3.81
C VAL A 12 28.75 16.32 -4.63
N PRO A 13 28.67 15.82 -5.88
CA PRO A 13 27.40 15.79 -6.56
C PRO A 13 26.50 14.80 -5.80
N ALA A 14 25.49 15.30 -5.12
CA ALA A 14 24.38 14.48 -4.65
C ALA A 14 23.74 13.87 -5.91
N LEU A 15 24.05 12.61 -6.18
CA LEU A 15 23.31 11.78 -7.11
C LEU A 15 21.90 11.62 -6.55
N LEU A 16 21.01 12.51 -6.93
CA LEU A 16 19.58 12.28 -6.90
C LEU A 16 19.30 11.14 -7.91
N ALA A 17 19.51 9.90 -7.47
CA ALA A 17 18.92 8.75 -8.15
C ALA A 17 17.41 8.84 -7.91
N GLY A 18 16.73 9.73 -8.63
CA GLY A 18 15.32 9.63 -8.85
C GLY A 18 15.11 8.32 -9.62
N CYS A 19 14.42 7.35 -9.05
CA CYS A 19 13.94 6.19 -9.78
C CYS A 19 13.13 6.73 -10.96
N ALA A 20 13.70 6.65 -12.16
CA ALA A 20 12.98 6.97 -13.37
C ALA A 20 11.87 5.92 -13.49
N ALA A 21 10.63 6.37 -13.64
CA ALA A 21 9.53 5.47 -13.91
C ALA A 21 9.89 4.57 -15.11
N PRO A 22 9.50 3.28 -15.10
CA PRO A 22 9.72 2.39 -16.23
C PRO A 22 9.14 3.00 -17.52
N ALA A 23 9.75 2.69 -18.67
CA ALA A 23 9.29 3.19 -19.96
C ALA A 23 7.80 2.86 -20.17
N GLY A 24 6.96 3.85 -20.49
CA GLY A 24 5.51 3.71 -20.66
C GLY A 24 4.69 3.87 -19.38
N VAL A 25 5.32 4.23 -18.24
CA VAL A 25 4.63 4.55 -16.98
C VAL A 25 4.91 5.99 -16.60
N THR A 26 3.87 6.73 -16.26
CA THR A 26 3.95 8.11 -15.77
C THR A 26 3.58 8.14 -14.29
N ASP A 27 4.46 8.69 -13.45
CA ASP A 27 4.16 8.95 -12.03
C ASP A 27 3.38 10.27 -11.92
N LEU A 28 2.13 10.17 -11.47
CA LEU A 28 1.22 11.30 -11.26
C LEU A 28 1.22 11.78 -9.80
N SER A 29 1.87 11.08 -8.88
CA SER A 29 1.75 11.30 -7.43
C SER A 29 2.01 12.77 -7.05
N ARG A 30 3.03 13.39 -7.64
CA ARG A 30 3.41 14.79 -7.36
C ARG A 30 2.34 15.82 -7.71
N GLN A 31 1.42 15.49 -8.62
CA GLN A 31 0.35 16.41 -9.04
C GLN A 31 -0.73 16.50 -7.95
N PHE A 32 -0.83 15.49 -7.09
CA PHE A 32 -1.85 15.34 -6.07
C PHE A 32 -1.27 15.31 -4.64
N GLU A 33 0.03 15.59 -4.46
CA GLU A 33 0.66 15.81 -3.15
C GLU A 33 0.12 17.12 -2.54
N ALA A 34 -1.15 17.10 -2.11
CA ALA A 34 -1.65 18.09 -1.17
C ALA A 34 -1.04 17.80 0.20
N GLY A 35 -0.64 18.83 0.94
CA GLY A 35 -0.14 18.65 2.29
C GLY A 35 -1.14 17.79 3.07
N ALA A 36 -0.69 16.63 3.53
CA ALA A 36 -1.55 15.70 4.25
C ALA A 36 -2.22 16.43 5.42
N PRO A 37 -3.56 16.42 5.52
CA PRO A 37 -4.20 16.90 6.72
C PRO A 37 -3.69 16.08 7.90
N ALA A 38 -3.61 16.71 9.10
CA ALA A 38 -3.29 15.97 10.30
C ALA A 38 -4.28 14.79 10.41
N PRO A 39 -3.80 13.56 10.65
CA PRO A 39 -4.71 12.43 10.75
C PRO A 39 -5.75 12.71 11.84
N PRO A 40 -7.05 12.58 11.53
CA PRO A 40 -8.07 12.66 12.56
C PRO A 40 -7.95 11.44 13.49
N GLU A 41 -8.59 11.53 14.64
CA GLU A 41 -8.62 10.41 15.59
C GLU A 41 -9.32 9.20 14.95
N ALA A 42 -8.73 8.01 15.10
CA ALA A 42 -9.30 6.77 14.58
C ALA A 42 -10.67 6.48 15.24
N ASP A 43 -11.61 5.95 14.47
CA ASP A 43 -12.90 5.50 14.97
C ASP A 43 -12.76 4.02 15.40
N PRO A 44 -12.92 3.70 16.72
CA PRO A 44 -12.87 2.32 17.20
C PRO A 44 -13.92 1.40 16.55
N ALA A 45 -15.04 1.96 16.04
CA ALA A 45 -16.06 1.18 15.34
C ALA A 45 -15.54 0.71 13.96
N ALA A 46 -14.80 1.56 13.24
CA ALA A 46 -14.17 1.19 11.98
C ALA A 46 -13.09 0.10 12.17
N ASP A 47 -12.31 0.16 13.25
CA ASP A 47 -11.34 -0.89 13.58
C ASP A 47 -12.03 -2.24 13.85
N ALA A 48 -13.14 -2.23 14.59
CA ALA A 48 -13.93 -3.43 14.86
C ALA A 48 -14.52 -4.03 13.57
N ALA A 49 -14.93 -3.18 12.62
CA ALA A 49 -15.44 -3.60 11.32
C ALA A 49 -14.37 -4.31 10.48
N ILE A 50 -13.11 -3.83 10.48
CA ILE A 50 -11.97 -4.51 9.83
C ILE A 50 -11.79 -5.93 10.41
N GLY A 51 -11.91 -6.09 11.74
CA GLY A 51 -11.84 -7.39 12.39
C GLY A 51 -12.97 -8.33 11.94
N THR A 52 -14.18 -7.82 11.81
CA THR A 52 -15.35 -8.58 11.33
C THR A 52 -15.15 -8.99 9.87
N LEU A 53 -14.78 -8.07 9.00
CA LEU A 53 -14.45 -8.34 7.60
C LEU A 53 -13.37 -9.42 7.48
N GLY A 54 -12.32 -9.34 8.31
CA GLY A 54 -11.24 -10.32 8.35
C GLY A 54 -11.71 -11.73 8.68
N ALA A 55 -12.62 -11.85 9.65
CA ALA A 55 -13.19 -13.13 10.01
C ALA A 55 -14.06 -13.72 8.88
N GLU A 56 -14.79 -12.90 8.16
CA GLU A 56 -15.61 -13.31 7.01
C GLU A 56 -14.74 -13.71 5.82
N LEU A 57 -13.73 -12.92 5.50
CA LEU A 57 -12.75 -13.22 4.44
C LEU A 57 -12.03 -14.53 4.72
N LEU A 58 -11.59 -14.77 5.97
CA LEU A 58 -10.94 -16.03 6.33
C LEU A 58 -11.87 -17.23 6.17
N ARG A 59 -13.15 -17.09 6.55
CA ARG A 59 -14.14 -18.16 6.33
C ARG A 59 -14.37 -18.43 4.84
N ALA A 60 -14.41 -17.39 4.01
CA ALA A 60 -14.64 -17.50 2.58
C ALA A 60 -13.42 -18.07 1.82
N ALA A 61 -12.21 -17.69 2.24
CA ALA A 61 -10.97 -18.07 1.55
C ALA A 61 -10.40 -19.42 2.03
N ARG A 62 -10.88 -19.94 3.16
CA ARG A 62 -10.33 -21.16 3.76
C ARG A 62 -10.70 -22.39 2.93
N GLU A 63 -9.68 -23.15 2.52
CA GLU A 63 -9.82 -24.47 1.94
C GLU A 63 -9.35 -25.56 2.92
N PRO A 64 -10.07 -26.66 3.08
CA PRO A 64 -9.67 -27.75 3.98
C PRO A 64 -8.32 -28.36 3.55
N GLY A 65 -7.37 -28.42 4.48
CA GLY A 65 -6.03 -28.96 4.22
C GLY A 65 -5.04 -27.98 3.59
N GLU A 66 -5.44 -26.75 3.30
CA GLU A 66 -4.59 -25.71 2.75
C GLU A 66 -4.24 -24.64 3.81
N ASN A 67 -3.04 -24.10 3.71
CA ASN A 67 -2.65 -22.94 4.52
C ASN A 67 -3.27 -21.68 3.92
N THR A 68 -3.95 -20.90 4.74
CA THR A 68 -4.55 -19.63 4.33
C THR A 68 -3.90 -18.48 5.09
N LEU A 69 -3.37 -17.50 4.37
CA LEU A 69 -2.86 -16.24 4.92
C LEU A 69 -3.55 -15.09 4.21
N LEU A 70 -4.12 -14.17 4.96
CA LEU A 70 -4.68 -12.94 4.43
C LEU A 70 -4.44 -11.76 5.37
N SER A 71 -4.46 -10.56 4.82
CA SER A 71 -4.37 -9.31 5.58
C SER A 71 -5.69 -8.56 5.47
N PRO A 72 -6.56 -8.62 6.50
CA PRO A 72 -7.81 -7.87 6.50
C PRO A 72 -7.59 -6.36 6.35
N LEU A 73 -6.54 -5.82 6.96
CA LEU A 73 -6.19 -4.41 6.85
C LEU A 73 -5.89 -4.01 5.40
N SER A 74 -5.10 -4.82 4.69
CA SER A 74 -4.78 -4.55 3.27
C SER A 74 -6.05 -4.52 2.41
N VAL A 75 -6.96 -5.48 2.63
CA VAL A 75 -8.24 -5.54 1.90
C VAL A 75 -9.10 -4.32 2.26
N ALA A 76 -9.21 -3.97 3.54
CA ALA A 76 -9.99 -2.81 3.99
C ALA A 76 -9.45 -1.50 3.38
N LEU A 77 -8.13 -1.28 3.39
CA LEU A 77 -7.53 -0.08 2.80
C LEU A 77 -7.79 0.01 1.29
N ALA A 78 -7.61 -1.09 0.56
CA ALA A 78 -7.88 -1.12 -0.88
C ALA A 78 -9.36 -0.83 -1.20
N LEU A 79 -10.29 -1.46 -0.47
CA LEU A 79 -11.73 -1.22 -0.65
C LEU A 79 -12.14 0.20 -0.23
N SER A 80 -11.55 0.75 0.83
CA SER A 80 -11.79 2.13 1.25
C SER A 80 -11.28 3.15 0.21
N MET A 81 -10.13 2.88 -0.42
CA MET A 81 -9.70 3.68 -1.58
C MET A 81 -10.70 3.60 -2.73
N ALA A 82 -11.19 2.39 -3.07
CA ALA A 82 -12.18 2.21 -4.12
C ALA A 82 -13.50 2.96 -3.83
N ALA A 83 -13.94 2.97 -2.55
CA ALA A 83 -15.13 3.70 -2.11
C ALA A 83 -15.07 5.20 -2.44
N ASN A 84 -13.87 5.81 -2.41
CA ASN A 84 -13.69 7.22 -2.79
C ASN A 84 -13.97 7.50 -4.27
N GLY A 85 -13.94 6.48 -5.11
CA GLY A 85 -14.30 6.57 -6.53
C GLY A 85 -15.73 6.13 -6.83
N ALA A 86 -16.46 5.63 -5.84
CA ALA A 86 -17.82 5.14 -5.97
C ALA A 86 -18.86 6.24 -5.69
N ALA A 87 -20.09 6.02 -6.14
CA ALA A 87 -21.21 6.91 -5.89
C ALA A 87 -22.51 6.09 -5.73
N GLU A 88 -23.52 6.72 -5.16
CA GLU A 88 -24.88 6.19 -5.04
C GLU A 88 -24.90 4.79 -4.40
N ASP A 89 -25.57 3.82 -5.02
CA ASP A 89 -25.74 2.46 -4.48
C ASP A 89 -24.39 1.74 -4.30
N THR A 90 -23.45 1.93 -5.23
CA THR A 90 -22.12 1.32 -5.12
C THR A 90 -21.35 1.84 -3.90
N LEU A 91 -21.41 3.14 -3.62
CA LEU A 91 -20.81 3.71 -2.40
C LEU A 91 -21.48 3.13 -1.15
N ALA A 92 -22.81 3.06 -1.13
CA ALA A 92 -23.55 2.51 0.01
C ALA A 92 -23.19 1.03 0.28
N GLU A 93 -22.91 0.24 -0.76
CA GLU A 93 -22.44 -1.15 -0.61
C GLU A 93 -21.04 -1.21 0.02
N PHE A 94 -20.11 -0.32 -0.38
CA PHE A 94 -18.80 -0.23 0.27
C PHE A 94 -18.92 0.16 1.74
N GLU A 95 -19.71 1.19 2.04
CA GLU A 95 -19.92 1.67 3.41
C GLU A 95 -20.56 0.60 4.30
N ALA A 96 -21.54 -0.13 3.78
CA ALA A 96 -22.15 -1.26 4.49
C ALA A 96 -21.16 -2.40 4.75
N LEU A 97 -20.31 -2.73 3.78
CA LEU A 97 -19.29 -3.77 3.91
C LEU A 97 -18.19 -3.37 4.91
N LEU A 98 -17.76 -2.13 4.86
CA LEU A 98 -16.65 -1.60 5.67
C LEU A 98 -17.10 -1.04 7.02
N GLY A 99 -18.42 -0.93 7.25
CA GLY A 99 -19.03 -0.59 8.53
C GLY A 99 -18.94 0.89 8.91
N ALA A 100 -18.56 1.77 7.98
CA ALA A 100 -18.47 3.22 8.21
C ALA A 100 -18.67 3.99 6.90
N ASP A 101 -19.02 5.27 6.99
CA ASP A 101 -19.06 6.15 5.81
C ASP A 101 -17.65 6.46 5.28
N VAL A 102 -17.58 6.92 4.02
CA VAL A 102 -16.31 7.13 3.33
C VAL A 102 -15.39 8.15 4.03
N GLU A 103 -15.94 9.14 4.70
CA GLU A 103 -15.15 10.15 5.41
C GLU A 103 -14.52 9.55 6.69
N ALA A 104 -15.27 8.74 7.43
CA ALA A 104 -14.75 7.98 8.57
C ALA A 104 -13.73 6.93 8.13
N LEU A 105 -13.93 6.25 7.00
CA LEU A 105 -12.95 5.31 6.42
C LEU A 105 -11.64 6.01 6.06
N ASN A 106 -11.71 7.20 5.45
CA ASN A 106 -10.53 8.00 5.12
C ASN A 106 -9.78 8.44 6.38
N ALA A 107 -10.51 8.91 7.39
CA ALA A 107 -10.00 9.30 8.68
C ALA A 107 -9.24 8.15 9.36
N ASN A 108 -9.87 6.99 9.40
CA ASN A 108 -9.34 5.78 10.02
C ASN A 108 -8.08 5.29 9.29
N ALA A 109 -8.10 5.26 7.95
CA ALA A 109 -6.96 4.88 7.15
C ALA A 109 -5.74 5.76 7.44
N ALA A 110 -5.92 7.10 7.44
CA ALA A 110 -4.84 8.04 7.73
C ALA A 110 -4.25 7.86 9.13
N SER A 111 -5.11 7.63 10.15
CA SER A 111 -4.68 7.38 11.53
C SER A 111 -3.91 6.07 11.64
N LEU A 112 -4.43 4.97 11.12
CA LEU A 112 -3.78 3.65 11.15
C LEU A 112 -2.42 3.70 10.44
N LEU A 113 -2.34 4.29 9.26
CA LEU A 113 -1.09 4.39 8.52
C LEU A 113 -0.05 5.22 9.28
N ALA A 114 -0.46 6.30 9.96
CA ALA A 114 0.42 7.10 10.81
C ALA A 114 0.92 6.30 12.03
N ASP A 115 0.06 5.53 12.69
CA ASP A 115 0.42 4.69 13.82
C ASP A 115 1.41 3.59 13.41
N TYR A 116 1.17 2.91 12.29
CA TYR A 116 2.10 1.90 11.78
C TYR A 116 3.44 2.51 11.34
N ALA A 117 3.43 3.69 10.75
CA ALA A 117 4.65 4.42 10.38
C ALA A 117 5.46 4.88 11.60
N ALA A 118 4.81 5.10 12.74
CA ALA A 118 5.44 5.50 14.00
C ALA A 118 6.05 4.30 14.77
N LEU A 119 5.77 3.06 14.37
CA LEU A 119 6.40 1.88 14.99
C LEU A 119 7.92 1.96 14.84
N GLY A 120 8.61 1.66 15.92
CA GLY A 120 10.07 1.78 16.01
C GLY A 120 10.72 0.62 16.75
N GLY A 121 12.00 0.79 17.14
CA GLY A 121 12.77 -0.25 17.80
C GLY A 121 13.18 -1.38 16.87
N SER A 122 12.81 -2.62 17.20
CA SER A 122 13.07 -3.80 16.36
C SER A 122 12.00 -4.05 15.30
N THR A 123 10.92 -3.25 15.27
CA THR A 123 9.81 -3.39 14.33
C THR A 123 10.09 -2.61 13.05
N GLU A 124 10.07 -3.30 11.92
CA GLU A 124 10.06 -2.71 10.60
C GLU A 124 8.67 -2.98 10.00
N CYS A 125 7.87 -1.95 9.84
CA CYS A 125 6.55 -2.04 9.23
C CYS A 125 6.45 -1.06 8.07
N SER A 126 5.92 -1.51 6.94
CA SER A 126 5.63 -0.68 5.79
C SER A 126 4.30 -1.11 5.20
N ILE A 127 3.37 -0.18 5.12
CA ILE A 127 2.12 -0.34 4.39
C ILE A 127 2.19 0.64 3.23
N ALA A 128 2.04 0.16 2.02
CA ALA A 128 2.16 0.96 0.82
C ALA A 128 0.99 0.69 -0.12
N ASP A 129 0.42 1.77 -0.63
CA ASP A 129 -0.72 1.77 -1.54
C ASP A 129 -0.33 2.37 -2.88
N SER A 130 -0.87 1.83 -3.96
CA SER A 130 -0.73 2.42 -5.28
C SER A 130 -1.96 2.21 -6.15
N LEU A 131 -2.22 3.24 -6.98
CA LEU A 131 -3.23 3.20 -8.04
C LEU A 131 -2.52 3.24 -9.38
N TRP A 132 -2.92 2.33 -10.25
CA TRP A 132 -2.44 2.24 -11.63
C TRP A 132 -3.64 2.49 -12.55
N LEU A 133 -3.58 3.58 -13.29
CA LEU A 133 -4.67 4.08 -14.12
C LEU A 133 -4.34 3.81 -15.59
N ASP A 134 -5.25 3.20 -16.30
CA ASP A 134 -5.16 3.18 -17.76
C ASP A 134 -5.40 4.57 -18.34
N GLY A 135 -4.70 4.91 -19.40
CA GLY A 135 -4.87 6.22 -20.07
C GLY A 135 -6.26 6.49 -20.63
N ARG A 136 -7.10 5.45 -20.75
CA ARG A 136 -8.51 5.55 -21.16
C ARG A 136 -9.45 6.01 -20.03
N LEU A 137 -9.01 5.90 -18.77
CA LEU A 137 -9.79 6.29 -17.60
C LEU A 137 -9.62 7.78 -17.29
N GLU A 138 -10.69 8.55 -17.38
CA GLU A 138 -10.76 9.90 -16.83
C GLU A 138 -11.12 9.81 -15.33
N ALA A 139 -10.12 9.71 -14.47
CA ALA A 139 -10.35 9.63 -13.04
C ALA A 139 -10.66 11.02 -12.45
N ASN A 140 -11.60 11.07 -11.50
CA ASN A 140 -11.95 12.29 -10.80
C ASN A 140 -10.77 12.77 -9.94
N GLU A 141 -10.40 14.06 -10.04
CA GLU A 141 -9.30 14.66 -9.29
C GLU A 141 -9.49 14.54 -7.75
N LEU A 142 -10.74 14.64 -7.27
CA LEU A 142 -11.05 14.48 -5.85
C LEU A 142 -10.75 13.04 -5.37
N PHE A 143 -11.09 12.03 -6.19
CA PHE A 143 -10.74 10.65 -5.91
C PHE A 143 -9.22 10.47 -5.76
N LEU A 144 -8.46 10.97 -6.75
CA LEU A 144 -6.99 10.86 -6.74
C LEU A 144 -6.37 11.61 -5.55
N SER A 145 -6.87 12.82 -5.27
CA SER A 145 -6.40 13.63 -4.14
C SER A 145 -6.68 12.95 -2.79
N ARG A 146 -7.84 12.33 -2.60
CA ARG A 146 -8.18 11.58 -1.38
C ARG A 146 -7.31 10.36 -1.20
N CYS A 147 -7.08 9.58 -2.26
CA CYS A 147 -6.18 8.43 -2.22
C CYS A 147 -4.76 8.83 -1.81
N THR A 148 -4.26 9.95 -2.33
CA THR A 148 -2.93 10.46 -1.95
C THR A 148 -2.91 10.99 -0.51
N ALA A 149 -3.93 11.78 -0.12
CA ALA A 149 -3.94 12.47 1.17
C ALA A 149 -4.16 11.53 2.37
N PHE A 150 -5.09 10.57 2.25
CA PHE A 150 -5.49 9.71 3.36
C PHE A 150 -4.78 8.35 3.37
N TYR A 151 -4.36 7.85 2.21
CA TYR A 151 -3.73 6.53 2.08
C TYR A 151 -2.24 6.61 1.72
N GLY A 152 -1.71 7.81 1.44
CA GLY A 152 -0.34 7.97 0.96
C GLY A 152 -0.08 7.25 -0.36
N ALA A 153 -1.15 6.99 -1.12
CA ALA A 153 -1.09 6.18 -2.31
C ALA A 153 -0.25 6.81 -3.41
N ARG A 154 0.57 5.99 -4.07
CA ARG A 154 1.27 6.38 -5.28
C ARG A 154 0.33 6.25 -6.48
N LEU A 155 0.39 7.22 -7.37
CA LEU A 155 -0.47 7.27 -8.56
C LEU A 155 0.36 7.09 -9.81
N TYR A 156 0.02 6.11 -10.61
CA TYR A 156 0.69 5.81 -11.88
C TYR A 156 -0.31 5.75 -13.02
N GLN A 157 0.10 6.24 -14.18
CA GLN A 157 -0.64 6.05 -15.42
C GLN A 157 0.17 5.20 -16.38
N ALA A 158 -0.45 4.19 -16.95
CA ALA A 158 0.17 3.27 -17.89
C ALA A 158 -0.89 2.69 -18.84
N ASP A 159 -0.44 2.06 -19.90
CA ASP A 159 -1.24 1.18 -20.74
C ASP A 159 -1.26 -0.20 -20.06
N LEU A 160 -2.35 -0.50 -19.32
CA LEU A 160 -2.40 -1.60 -18.35
C LEU A 160 -2.37 -2.99 -18.99
N ASP A 161 -2.78 -3.13 -20.25
CA ASP A 161 -2.78 -4.41 -20.96
C ASP A 161 -1.40 -4.77 -21.59
N THR A 162 -0.33 -4.09 -21.13
CA THR A 162 1.04 -4.31 -21.59
C THR A 162 1.91 -5.04 -20.58
N ASP A 163 2.86 -5.82 -21.10
CA ASP A 163 3.90 -6.43 -20.26
C ASP A 163 4.80 -5.39 -19.56
N GLY A 164 4.88 -4.18 -20.12
CA GLY A 164 5.55 -3.04 -19.49
C GLY A 164 4.89 -2.62 -18.18
N ALA A 165 3.58 -2.46 -18.18
CA ALA A 165 2.80 -2.13 -16.99
C ALA A 165 2.84 -3.27 -15.96
N ARG A 166 2.66 -4.53 -16.39
CA ARG A 166 2.79 -5.70 -15.53
C ARG A 166 4.13 -5.71 -14.78
N ARG A 167 5.25 -5.54 -15.48
CA ARG A 167 6.57 -5.47 -14.85
C ARG A 167 6.72 -4.28 -13.92
N ALA A 168 6.13 -3.13 -14.24
CA ALA A 168 6.19 -1.96 -13.39
C ALA A 168 5.46 -2.18 -12.06
N VAL A 169 4.28 -2.78 -12.09
CA VAL A 169 3.53 -3.17 -10.88
C VAL A 169 4.34 -4.16 -10.04
N ASN A 170 4.88 -5.23 -10.66
CA ASN A 170 5.67 -6.22 -9.95
C ASN A 170 6.94 -5.63 -9.34
N ASN A 171 7.64 -4.75 -10.06
CA ASN A 171 8.81 -4.05 -9.52
C ASN A 171 8.45 -3.18 -8.32
N TRP A 172 7.35 -2.43 -8.40
CA TRP A 172 6.87 -1.60 -7.30
C TRP A 172 6.58 -2.47 -6.05
N VAL A 173 5.85 -3.59 -6.21
CA VAL A 173 5.58 -4.53 -5.11
C VAL A 173 6.88 -5.11 -4.56
N GLY A 174 7.81 -5.52 -5.44
CA GLY A 174 9.12 -6.00 -5.04
C GLY A 174 9.90 -4.99 -4.20
N GLU A 175 9.89 -3.72 -4.59
CA GLU A 175 10.56 -2.64 -3.85
C GLU A 175 9.95 -2.42 -2.47
N VAL A 176 8.61 -2.25 -2.38
CA VAL A 176 7.94 -1.95 -1.10
C VAL A 176 7.91 -3.14 -0.14
N THR A 177 8.01 -4.36 -0.66
CA THR A 177 8.14 -5.59 0.14
C THR A 177 9.59 -6.05 0.34
N ARG A 178 10.57 -5.24 -0.05
CA ARG A 178 12.01 -5.56 0.06
C ARG A 178 12.39 -6.89 -0.60
N GLY A 179 11.76 -7.20 -1.70
CA GLY A 179 12.00 -8.42 -2.47
C GLY A 179 11.28 -9.67 -1.97
N LEU A 180 10.46 -9.59 -0.92
CA LEU A 180 9.71 -10.75 -0.42
C LEU A 180 8.59 -11.18 -1.39
N ILE A 181 8.01 -10.23 -2.12
CA ILE A 181 7.01 -10.49 -3.15
C ILE A 181 7.55 -9.98 -4.49
N PRO A 182 8.29 -10.80 -5.24
CA PRO A 182 8.90 -10.37 -6.50
C PRO A 182 7.89 -10.27 -7.65
N GLU A 183 6.76 -10.94 -7.54
CA GLU A 183 5.71 -11.00 -8.56
C GLU A 183 4.33 -11.14 -7.94
N VAL A 184 3.42 -10.24 -8.30
CA VAL A 184 2.01 -10.26 -7.91
C VAL A 184 1.10 -10.45 -9.13
N LEU A 185 1.56 -10.02 -10.30
CA LEU A 185 0.90 -10.22 -11.58
C LEU A 185 1.71 -11.20 -12.43
N ALA A 186 1.27 -12.45 -12.52
CA ALA A 186 1.89 -13.48 -13.37
C ALA A 186 1.67 -13.18 -14.87
N GLU A 187 0.51 -12.63 -15.20
CA GLU A 187 0.11 -12.27 -16.57
C GLU A 187 -0.25 -10.79 -16.67
N THR A 188 -0.30 -10.27 -17.87
CA THR A 188 -0.82 -8.91 -18.13
C THR A 188 -2.29 -8.84 -17.72
N PRO A 189 -2.75 -7.73 -17.11
CA PRO A 189 -4.17 -7.51 -16.87
C PRO A 189 -5.01 -7.64 -18.15
N ALA A 190 -6.27 -7.98 -17.98
CA ALA A 190 -7.19 -8.07 -19.10
C ALA A 190 -7.33 -6.70 -19.82
N PRO A 191 -7.56 -6.68 -21.15
CA PRO A 191 -7.65 -5.42 -21.91
C PRO A 191 -8.74 -4.44 -21.44
N GLU A 192 -9.74 -4.96 -20.73
CA GLU A 192 -10.82 -4.15 -20.12
C GLU A 192 -10.44 -3.51 -18.81
N THR A 193 -9.28 -3.88 -18.24
CA THR A 193 -8.80 -3.32 -16.97
C THR A 193 -8.44 -1.85 -17.16
N VAL A 194 -9.10 -0.99 -16.41
CA VAL A 194 -8.85 0.47 -16.44
C VAL A 194 -8.24 1.01 -15.16
N LEU A 195 -8.29 0.22 -14.08
CA LEU A 195 -7.77 0.58 -12.77
C LEU A 195 -7.24 -0.67 -12.05
N LEU A 196 -6.04 -0.57 -11.48
CA LEU A 196 -5.52 -1.51 -10.50
C LEU A 196 -5.27 -0.77 -9.19
N LEU A 197 -5.80 -1.31 -8.10
CA LEU A 197 -5.49 -0.90 -6.74
C LEU A 197 -4.57 -1.98 -6.15
N VAL A 198 -3.43 -1.56 -5.66
CA VAL A 198 -2.44 -2.48 -5.08
C VAL A 198 -2.07 -2.00 -3.69
N ASN A 199 -2.28 -2.86 -2.71
CA ASN A 199 -1.77 -2.67 -1.35
C ASN A 199 -0.70 -3.73 -1.07
N ALA A 200 0.38 -3.33 -0.41
CA ALA A 200 1.42 -4.22 0.05
C ALA A 200 1.76 -3.91 1.51
N LEU A 201 1.78 -4.95 2.34
CA LEU A 201 2.17 -4.87 3.73
C LEU A 201 3.43 -5.68 3.97
N TYR A 202 4.45 -5.03 4.54
CA TYR A 202 5.68 -5.65 5.00
C TYR A 202 5.79 -5.48 6.50
N LEU A 203 5.97 -6.57 7.22
CA LEU A 203 6.22 -6.57 8.66
C LEU A 203 7.40 -7.47 9.00
N LYS A 204 8.37 -6.92 9.72
CA LYS A 204 9.45 -7.67 10.34
C LYS A 204 9.59 -7.23 11.79
N ASN A 205 9.53 -8.18 12.68
CA ASN A 205 9.69 -7.94 14.12
C ASN A 205 10.37 -9.12 14.79
N ALA A 206 11.00 -8.87 15.93
CA ALA A 206 11.52 -9.92 16.81
C ALA A 206 10.44 -10.35 17.81
N TRP A 207 10.48 -11.61 18.24
CA TRP A 207 9.65 -12.06 19.35
C TRP A 207 10.06 -11.34 20.64
N ALA A 208 9.10 -10.99 21.48
CA ALA A 208 9.40 -10.44 22.81
C ALA A 208 10.16 -11.44 23.70
N SER A 209 9.94 -12.72 23.45
CA SER A 209 10.70 -13.82 24.03
C SER A 209 10.98 -14.83 22.91
N GLU A 210 12.23 -15.02 22.58
CA GLU A 210 12.64 -15.95 21.52
C GLU A 210 12.39 -17.39 21.95
N PHE A 211 12.04 -18.26 20.98
CA PHE A 211 11.96 -19.69 21.22
C PHE A 211 13.37 -20.27 21.36
N ASP A 212 13.58 -21.13 22.37
CA ASP A 212 14.85 -21.83 22.51
C ASP A 212 14.97 -22.92 21.43
N PRO A 213 16.00 -22.84 20.56
CA PRO A 213 16.23 -23.86 19.54
C PRO A 213 16.37 -25.27 20.11
N LEU A 214 16.82 -25.40 21.36
CA LEU A 214 16.98 -26.69 22.05
C LEU A 214 15.64 -27.33 22.43
N ASP A 215 14.59 -26.53 22.56
CA ASP A 215 13.23 -26.99 22.85
C ASP A 215 12.41 -27.27 21.54
N THR A 216 12.98 -26.93 20.39
CA THR A 216 12.33 -27.16 19.08
C THR A 216 12.45 -28.62 18.68
N ARG A 217 11.34 -29.28 18.45
CA ARG A 217 11.26 -30.70 18.03
C ARG A 217 10.38 -30.84 16.79
N PRO A 218 10.74 -31.76 15.88
CA PRO A 218 9.82 -32.14 14.80
C PRO A 218 8.54 -32.72 15.39
N GLY A 219 7.39 -32.35 14.82
CA GLY A 219 6.09 -32.86 15.19
C GLY A 219 5.13 -32.79 14.00
N ASP A 220 4.16 -33.67 13.98
CA ASP A 220 3.10 -33.63 12.97
C ASP A 220 2.12 -32.51 13.33
N PHE A 221 1.80 -31.68 12.34
CA PHE A 221 0.78 -30.65 12.43
C PHE A 221 -0.45 -31.15 11.68
N THR A 222 -1.54 -31.41 12.41
CA THR A 222 -2.82 -31.93 11.85
C THR A 222 -3.95 -30.95 12.05
#